data_118902a132166bfe8d37a7f334f918cd
#
_entry.id   118902a132166bfe8d37a7f334f918cd
#
_cell.length_a   1.000
_cell.length_b   1.000
_cell.length_c   1.000
_cell.angle_alpha   90.00
_cell.angle_beta   90.00
_cell.angle_gamma   90.00
#
_symmetry.space_group_name_H-M   'P 1'
#
loop_
_entity.id
_entity.type
_entity.pdbx_description
1 polymer ?
#
loop_
_entity_poly.entity_id
_entity_poly.type
_entity_poly.pdbx_seq_one_letter_code
_entity_poly.pdbx_strand_id
1 'polypeptide(L)'
;MNTTLLTQATEFQSKKVQPAMKRTLMLSMIALSMGGVSVAAQAQTQQQKEIEQLRQEVQALRNMVEQQKVQTAQTATAIAAVQRPAPVATANPVLKTAKGAEFNLYGNVRADASYQVEGTSRDLPYNHINAVALEGNSENSDRLRSTLAATRLGLDFKTQVYEQDVKGKIEVDFLGGSNFDNLRIRHAYLSYGNWLMGQTWSNFAVPDYMPETIDALAYVGGAVKRTPQVRHTTKFNPQTNLVMALEDPKDASITQRLPALTARLNHQFADNLNVSARAMGHEKRVNSDEEMAWGVGLGAKYDVVPGTTLKADYYHVKGDSSFVSFTNSGVVKQADGSLVQSEFDSITVGLTQQFNEKLRGTVGY
;
A
#
# COMPACT_ATOMS: atom_id res chain seq x y z
N MET A 1 -1.96 -21.66 -55.76
CA MET A 1 -1.89 -20.24 -56.13
C MET A 1 -1.43 -19.52 -54.89
N ASN A 2 -0.14 -19.29 -54.80
CA ASN A 2 0.57 -17.99 -54.92
C ASN A 2 0.00 -16.98 -53.97
N THR A 3 0.71 -16.36 -53.01
CA THR A 3 1.98 -15.62 -53.20
C THR A 3 2.44 -15.14 -51.84
N THR A 4 3.61 -15.42 -51.39
CA THR A 4 4.77 -14.61 -51.02
C THR A 4 4.53 -13.09 -50.83
N LEU A 5 4.91 -12.55 -49.67
CA LEU A 5 5.42 -11.19 -49.49
C LEU A 5 6.11 -11.10 -48.09
N LEU A 6 7.40 -11.21 -48.12
CA LEU A 6 8.40 -10.14 -48.03
C LEU A 6 8.62 -9.60 -46.59
N THR A 7 9.67 -10.16 -46.07
CA THR A 7 10.60 -9.65 -45.04
C THR A 7 11.06 -8.22 -45.39
N GLN A 8 10.88 -7.27 -44.48
CA GLN A 8 11.75 -6.10 -44.41
C GLN A 8 12.31 -6.00 -43.00
N ALA A 9 13.55 -6.41 -42.91
CA ALA A 9 14.44 -6.07 -41.83
C ALA A 9 14.82 -4.60 -42.01
N THR A 10 14.49 -3.76 -41.03
CA THR A 10 15.11 -2.44 -40.91
C THR A 10 16.13 -2.52 -39.77
N GLU A 11 17.38 -2.55 -40.17
CA GLU A 11 18.54 -2.28 -39.32
C GLU A 11 18.36 -0.91 -38.64
N PHE A 12 18.23 -0.93 -37.32
CA PHE A 12 18.44 0.28 -36.52
C PHE A 12 19.87 0.25 -36.00
N GLN A 13 20.70 1.07 -36.62
CA GLN A 13 22.08 1.31 -36.20
C GLN A 13 22.11 1.92 -34.79
N SER A 14 22.73 1.20 -33.91
CA SER A 14 23.19 1.65 -32.60
C SER A 14 24.11 2.86 -32.72
N LYS A 15 23.64 4.05 -32.42
CA LYS A 15 24.51 5.19 -32.12
C LYS A 15 24.99 5.08 -30.68
N LYS A 16 26.20 4.57 -30.53
CA LYS A 16 26.99 4.71 -29.30
C LYS A 16 27.24 6.19 -29.03
N VAL A 17 26.65 6.73 -27.99
CA VAL A 17 27.08 7.99 -27.39
C VAL A 17 28.34 7.69 -26.58
N GLN A 18 29.48 8.12 -27.08
CA GLN A 18 30.74 8.10 -26.34
C GLN A 18 30.79 9.29 -25.36
N PRO A 19 31.27 9.09 -24.14
CA PRO A 19 31.52 10.20 -23.24
C PRO A 19 32.78 10.96 -23.70
N ALA A 20 32.61 12.18 -24.13
CA ALA A 20 33.70 13.11 -24.40
C ALA A 20 34.28 13.63 -23.08
N MET A 21 35.22 12.89 -22.52
CA MET A 21 36.11 13.44 -21.51
C MET A 21 37.28 12.52 -21.30
N LYS A 22 38.35 12.68 -22.09
CA LYS A 22 39.74 12.38 -21.83
C LYS A 22 40.53 12.43 -23.15
N ARG A 23 41.15 13.56 -23.45
CA ARG A 23 42.35 13.66 -24.27
C ARG A 23 42.64 15.11 -24.57
N THR A 24 43.34 15.79 -23.69
CA THR A 24 44.26 16.88 -24.05
C THR A 24 45.33 16.94 -22.95
N LEU A 25 46.19 15.99 -22.95
CA LEU A 25 47.49 16.06 -22.29
C LEU A 25 48.43 15.15 -23.07
N MET A 26 49.19 15.73 -23.94
CA MET A 26 50.52 15.40 -24.48
C MET A 26 50.59 15.86 -25.90
N LEU A 27 51.35 16.88 -26.08
CA LEU A 27 52.29 17.14 -27.18
C LEU A 27 52.47 18.62 -27.36
N SER A 28 53.51 19.17 -26.77
CA SER A 28 54.41 20.14 -27.38
C SER A 28 55.53 20.50 -26.39
N MET A 29 56.49 19.63 -26.32
CA MET A 29 57.86 20.05 -26.06
C MET A 29 58.53 20.18 -27.42
N ILE A 30 59.34 21.20 -27.54
CA ILE A 30 60.32 21.54 -28.56
C ILE A 30 59.83 22.61 -29.56
N ALA A 31 60.08 23.85 -29.23
CA ALA A 31 60.76 24.81 -30.10
C ALA A 31 61.42 25.89 -29.23
N LEU A 32 62.67 25.93 -29.37
CA LEU A 32 63.70 26.67 -28.63
C LEU A 32 63.73 28.15 -29.07
N SER A 33 63.97 29.00 -28.05
CA SER A 33 64.81 30.18 -28.02
C SER A 33 64.40 31.43 -28.76
N MET A 34 64.51 32.50 -27.97
CA MET A 34 64.64 33.91 -28.30
C MET A 34 63.32 34.69 -28.46
N GLY A 35 62.89 35.27 -27.39
CA GLY A 35 61.87 36.27 -27.25
C GLY A 35 61.49 36.48 -25.77
N GLY A 36 62.53 36.83 -25.02
CA GLY A 36 62.38 36.85 -23.57
C GLY A 36 61.51 37.96 -23.04
N VAL A 37 61.05 37.73 -21.82
CA VAL A 37 60.61 38.64 -20.78
C VAL A 37 59.15 39.09 -20.81
N SER A 38 58.46 39.21 -21.91
CA SER A 38 57.10 39.71 -21.88
C SER A 38 56.00 38.64 -21.78
N VAL A 39 56.27 37.38 -22.23
CA VAL A 39 55.27 36.27 -22.21
C VAL A 39 55.14 35.67 -20.83
N ALA A 40 56.22 35.61 -20.02
CA ALA A 40 56.19 35.09 -18.66
C ALA A 40 55.36 35.96 -17.70
N ALA A 41 55.38 37.28 -17.88
CA ALA A 41 54.61 38.16 -17.04
C ALA A 41 53.08 38.12 -17.37
N GLN A 42 52.69 37.87 -18.61
CA GLN A 42 51.28 37.71 -19.01
C GLN A 42 50.73 36.35 -18.55
N ALA A 43 51.50 35.26 -18.63
CA ALA A 43 51.10 33.94 -18.14
C ALA A 43 50.96 33.95 -16.60
N GLN A 44 51.82 34.59 -15.87
CA GLN A 44 51.73 34.77 -14.42
C GLN A 44 50.50 35.59 -14.01
N THR A 45 50.16 36.61 -14.77
CA THR A 45 48.98 37.45 -14.53
C THR A 45 47.67 36.70 -14.83
N GLN A 46 47.69 35.80 -15.79
CA GLN A 46 46.52 34.99 -16.14
C GLN A 46 46.28 33.85 -15.08
N GLN A 47 47.35 33.17 -14.66
CA GLN A 47 47.28 32.21 -13.56
C GLN A 47 46.82 32.88 -12.22
N GLN A 48 47.28 34.09 -11.93
CA GLN A 48 46.85 34.80 -10.74
C GLN A 48 45.33 35.14 -10.83
N LYS A 49 44.83 35.53 -12.00
CA LYS A 49 43.39 35.79 -12.19
C LYS A 49 42.54 34.51 -12.04
N GLU A 50 43.01 33.37 -12.55
CA GLU A 50 42.32 32.08 -12.39
C GLU A 50 42.32 31.64 -10.93
N ILE A 51 43.43 31.79 -10.21
CA ILE A 51 43.49 31.53 -8.77
C ILE A 51 42.55 32.44 -7.97
N GLU A 52 42.46 33.68 -8.32
CA GLU A 52 41.54 34.64 -7.68
C GLU A 52 40.06 34.29 -7.97
N GLN A 53 39.72 33.87 -9.20
CA GLN A 53 38.40 33.37 -9.55
C GLN A 53 38.05 32.10 -8.79
N LEU A 54 38.94 31.11 -8.77
CA LEU A 54 38.76 29.91 -8.00
C LEU A 54 38.58 30.18 -6.50
N ARG A 55 39.31 31.11 -5.93
CA ARG A 55 39.11 31.54 -4.53
C ARG A 55 37.74 32.17 -4.31
N GLN A 56 37.25 32.96 -5.23
CA GLN A 56 35.92 33.57 -5.15
C GLN A 56 34.83 32.52 -5.28
N GLU A 57 34.96 31.53 -6.17
CA GLU A 57 34.03 30.41 -6.30
C GLU A 57 34.01 29.51 -5.07
N VAL A 58 35.18 29.20 -4.51
CA VAL A 58 35.26 28.43 -3.26
C VAL A 58 34.64 29.21 -2.10
N GLN A 59 34.82 30.53 -2.05
CA GLN A 59 34.19 31.35 -1.02
C GLN A 59 32.66 31.42 -1.20
N ALA A 60 32.17 31.52 -2.45
CA ALA A 60 30.76 31.49 -2.76
C ALA A 60 30.12 30.13 -2.41
N LEU A 61 30.79 29.03 -2.74
CA LEU A 61 30.37 27.68 -2.37
C LEU A 61 30.33 27.47 -0.84
N ARG A 62 31.33 27.97 -0.13
CA ARG A 62 31.33 27.92 1.35
C ARG A 62 30.16 28.70 1.95
N ASN A 63 29.85 29.87 1.42
CA ASN A 63 28.73 30.68 1.86
C ASN A 63 27.39 29.99 1.58
N MET A 64 27.24 29.32 0.40
CA MET A 64 26.05 28.53 0.09
C MET A 64 25.90 27.32 1.03
N VAL A 65 26.97 26.60 1.31
CA VAL A 65 26.95 25.47 2.26
C VAL A 65 26.59 25.94 3.67
N GLU A 66 27.10 27.08 4.11
CA GLU A 66 26.76 27.63 5.40
C GLU A 66 25.28 28.09 5.48
N GLN A 67 24.78 28.73 4.43
CA GLN A 67 23.34 29.06 4.31
C GLN A 67 22.47 27.79 4.30
N GLN A 68 22.89 26.74 3.59
CA GLN A 68 22.18 25.47 3.58
C GLN A 68 22.17 24.77 4.95
N LYS A 69 23.26 24.85 5.69
CA LYS A 69 23.33 24.37 7.09
C LYS A 69 22.37 25.15 8.01
N VAL A 70 22.34 26.45 7.88
CA VAL A 70 21.41 27.29 8.68
C VAL A 70 19.96 26.98 8.31
N GLN A 71 19.64 26.84 7.04
CA GLN A 71 18.31 26.44 6.58
C GLN A 71 17.92 25.03 7.06
N THR A 72 18.86 24.08 6.98
CA THR A 72 18.64 22.72 7.48
C THR A 72 18.43 22.70 9.00
N ALA A 73 19.21 23.51 9.75
CA ALA A 73 19.03 23.64 11.19
C ALA A 73 17.70 24.31 11.55
N GLN A 74 17.29 25.34 10.82
CA GLN A 74 15.98 25.98 11.00
C GLN A 74 14.82 25.02 10.64
N THR A 75 14.96 24.24 9.58
CA THR A 75 13.98 23.21 9.20
C THR A 75 13.93 22.11 10.25
N ALA A 76 15.08 21.64 10.77
CA ALA A 76 15.14 20.66 11.84
C ALA A 76 14.51 21.20 13.13
N THR A 77 14.73 22.49 13.46
CA THR A 77 14.10 23.13 14.63
C THR A 77 12.59 23.30 14.42
N ALA A 78 12.14 23.63 13.23
CA ALA A 78 10.71 23.69 12.88
C ALA A 78 10.06 22.31 12.96
N ILE A 79 10.73 21.27 12.45
CA ILE A 79 10.26 19.88 12.57
C ILE A 79 10.25 19.43 14.04
N ALA A 80 11.26 19.76 14.82
CA ALA A 80 11.29 19.46 16.24
C ALA A 80 10.22 20.22 17.06
N ALA A 81 9.86 21.43 16.62
CA ALA A 81 8.76 22.19 17.21
C ALA A 81 7.38 21.58 16.87
N VAL A 82 7.24 20.99 15.69
CA VAL A 82 6.03 20.23 15.27
C VAL A 82 6.00 18.85 15.95
N GLN A 83 7.16 18.29 16.27
CA GLN A 83 7.31 17.00 16.98
C GLN A 83 7.30 17.11 18.50
N ARG A 84 7.05 18.30 19.09
CA ARG A 84 6.63 18.30 20.50
C ARG A 84 5.41 17.41 20.57
N PRO A 85 5.44 16.30 21.37
CA PRO A 85 4.23 15.54 21.60
C PRO A 85 3.24 16.57 22.12
N ALA A 86 2.20 16.83 21.36
CA ALA A 86 1.01 17.41 21.93
C ALA A 86 0.73 16.60 23.20
N PRO A 87 0.42 17.23 24.33
CA PRO A 87 0.08 16.48 25.52
C PRO A 87 -0.88 15.41 25.08
N VAL A 88 -0.57 14.14 25.40
CA VAL A 88 -1.36 12.98 25.02
C VAL A 88 -2.80 13.39 25.25
N ALA A 89 -3.54 13.58 24.16
CA ALA A 89 -4.92 14.03 24.24
C ALA A 89 -5.65 12.89 24.92
N THR A 90 -5.83 13.02 26.19
CA THR A 90 -6.72 12.22 26.98
C THR A 90 -8.06 12.21 26.29
N ALA A 91 -8.42 11.01 25.81
CA ALA A 91 -9.71 10.63 25.26
C ALA A 91 -10.22 11.61 24.18
N ASN A 92 -10.37 11.12 22.95
CA ASN A 92 -11.14 11.82 21.91
C ASN A 92 -12.42 12.35 22.55
N PRO A 93 -12.80 13.62 22.35
CA PRO A 93 -13.99 14.17 22.94
C PRO A 93 -15.20 13.39 22.42
N VAL A 94 -15.73 12.53 23.26
CA VAL A 94 -16.99 11.81 22.97
C VAL A 94 -18.12 12.81 23.12
N LEU A 95 -18.77 13.15 22.04
CA LEU A 95 -19.98 13.98 22.06
C LEU A 95 -21.14 13.13 22.55
N LYS A 96 -21.72 13.48 23.69
CA LYS A 96 -22.90 12.82 24.23
C LYS A 96 -24.14 13.65 23.97
N THR A 97 -25.17 13.02 23.45
CA THR A 97 -26.49 13.67 23.33
C THR A 97 -27.29 13.54 24.63
N ALA A 98 -28.31 14.39 24.79
CA ALA A 98 -29.20 14.34 25.95
C ALA A 98 -29.92 12.98 26.09
N LYS A 99 -30.03 12.20 25.00
CA LYS A 99 -30.64 10.85 24.98
C LYS A 99 -29.60 9.71 25.16
N GLY A 100 -28.35 10.02 25.56
CA GLY A 100 -27.31 9.03 25.85
C GLY A 100 -26.61 8.45 24.64
N ALA A 101 -26.82 8.97 23.43
CA ALA A 101 -26.03 8.56 22.28
C ALA A 101 -24.63 9.18 22.33
N GLU A 102 -23.63 8.37 22.05
CA GLU A 102 -22.21 8.74 22.05
C GLU A 102 -21.70 8.77 20.61
N PHE A 103 -20.96 9.82 20.25
CA PHE A 103 -20.32 9.99 18.97
C PHE A 103 -18.83 10.22 19.17
N ASN A 104 -18.00 9.49 18.46
CA ASN A 104 -16.55 9.63 18.46
C ASN A 104 -16.06 9.92 17.05
N LEU A 105 -15.62 11.17 16.81
CA LEU A 105 -14.97 11.56 15.56
C LEU A 105 -13.50 11.20 15.64
N TYR A 106 -12.99 10.49 14.65
CA TYR A 106 -11.58 10.09 14.58
C TYR A 106 -11.05 10.21 13.14
N GLY A 107 -9.76 10.09 12.99
CA GLY A 107 -9.11 10.10 11.70
C GLY A 107 -7.63 10.45 11.80
N ASN A 108 -7.01 10.50 10.66
CA ASN A 108 -5.62 10.92 10.52
C ASN A 108 -5.40 11.55 9.15
N VAL A 109 -4.58 12.58 9.10
CA VAL A 109 -4.00 13.07 7.86
C VAL A 109 -2.76 12.24 7.57
N ARG A 110 -2.72 11.61 6.39
CA ARG A 110 -1.60 10.78 5.97
C ARG A 110 -1.02 11.32 4.67
N ALA A 111 0.28 11.60 4.69
CA ALA A 111 1.05 11.92 3.50
C ALA A 111 2.02 10.77 3.22
N ASP A 112 2.03 10.31 1.99
CA ASP A 112 2.94 9.28 1.51
C ASP A 112 3.80 9.86 0.39
N ALA A 113 5.09 9.57 0.42
CA ALA A 113 6.02 9.91 -0.63
C ALA A 113 6.87 8.68 -0.94
N SER A 114 7.06 8.38 -2.22
CA SER A 114 7.88 7.28 -2.68
C SER A 114 8.73 7.69 -3.85
N TYR A 115 9.95 7.18 -3.89
CA TYR A 115 10.81 7.27 -5.07
C TYR A 115 10.89 5.88 -5.69
N GLN A 116 10.46 5.79 -6.93
CA GLN A 116 10.37 4.55 -7.69
C GLN A 116 11.60 4.47 -8.60
N VAL A 117 12.53 3.58 -8.26
CA VAL A 117 13.76 3.35 -9.05
C VAL A 117 13.40 2.66 -10.36
N GLU A 118 12.58 1.61 -10.26
CA GLU A 118 12.00 0.88 -11.39
C GLU A 118 10.54 0.60 -11.08
N GLY A 119 9.66 0.64 -12.06
CA GLY A 119 8.24 0.42 -11.76
C GLY A 119 7.30 0.53 -12.94
N THR A 120 6.02 0.39 -12.60
CA THR A 120 4.94 0.38 -13.58
C THR A 120 4.42 1.77 -13.90
N SER A 121 3.61 1.85 -14.97
CA SER A 121 2.87 3.04 -15.38
C SER A 121 1.78 3.49 -14.38
N ARG A 122 1.42 2.65 -13.39
CA ARG A 122 0.37 2.99 -12.44
C ARG A 122 0.81 4.04 -11.43
N ASP A 123 -0.02 5.05 -11.30
CA ASP A 123 0.15 6.20 -10.43
C ASP A 123 -0.22 5.90 -8.97
N LEU A 124 0.33 4.82 -8.40
CA LEU A 124 0.09 4.48 -7.00
C LEU A 124 1.30 4.81 -6.15
N PRO A 125 1.10 5.49 -5.01
CA PRO A 125 2.16 5.68 -4.02
C PRO A 125 2.46 4.39 -3.25
N TYR A 126 1.67 3.33 -3.47
CA TYR A 126 1.83 2.02 -2.84
C TYR A 126 2.16 0.99 -3.88
N ASN A 127 3.09 0.10 -3.55
CA ASN A 127 3.34 -1.07 -4.36
C ASN A 127 2.15 -2.04 -4.23
N HIS A 128 1.54 -2.33 -5.38
CA HIS A 128 0.59 -3.42 -5.50
C HIS A 128 1.31 -4.60 -6.12
N ILE A 129 1.20 -5.75 -5.51
CA ILE A 129 1.86 -6.97 -6.00
C ILE A 129 1.48 -7.31 -7.43
N ASN A 130 0.22 -7.04 -7.80
CA ASN A 130 -0.30 -7.25 -9.16
C ASN A 130 0.05 -6.13 -10.14
N ALA A 131 0.77 -5.11 -9.69
CA ALA A 131 1.18 -3.96 -10.49
C ALA A 131 2.70 -3.83 -10.56
N VAL A 132 3.44 -4.82 -10.04
CA VAL A 132 4.91 -4.87 -10.18
C VAL A 132 5.22 -5.10 -11.65
N ALA A 133 6.13 -4.29 -12.21
CA ALA A 133 6.59 -4.44 -13.59
C ALA A 133 7.32 -5.77 -13.75
N LEU A 134 7.06 -6.44 -14.86
CA LEU A 134 7.88 -7.57 -15.29
C LEU A 134 9.18 -7.05 -15.90
N GLU A 135 10.23 -7.87 -15.86
CA GLU A 135 11.53 -7.55 -16.46
C GLU A 135 11.38 -7.08 -17.92
N GLY A 136 12.01 -5.96 -18.26
CA GLY A 136 11.92 -5.34 -19.58
C GLY A 136 10.79 -4.31 -19.78
N ASN A 137 9.90 -4.13 -18.80
CA ASN A 137 8.81 -3.14 -18.84
C ASN A 137 9.05 -1.93 -17.91
N SER A 138 10.26 -1.40 -17.88
CA SER A 138 10.65 -0.27 -17.02
C SER A 138 10.27 1.10 -17.60
N GLU A 139 9.00 1.31 -17.97
CA GLU A 139 8.57 2.57 -18.58
C GLU A 139 8.56 3.79 -17.63
N ASN A 140 8.69 3.58 -16.32
CA ASN A 140 8.59 4.64 -15.32
C ASN A 140 9.65 4.51 -14.20
N SER A 141 10.92 4.49 -14.59
CA SER A 141 12.03 4.60 -13.66
C SER A 141 12.26 6.06 -13.21
N ASP A 142 12.94 6.20 -12.05
CA ASP A 142 13.40 7.49 -11.50
C ASP A 142 12.26 8.49 -11.24
N ARG A 143 11.19 8.01 -10.62
CA ARG A 143 9.97 8.79 -10.44
C ARG A 143 9.65 9.06 -8.98
N LEU A 144 9.56 10.34 -8.61
CA LEU A 144 9.04 10.77 -7.31
C LEU A 144 7.52 10.86 -7.36
N ARG A 145 6.87 10.28 -6.35
CA ARG A 145 5.42 10.31 -6.17
C ARG A 145 5.06 10.72 -4.75
N SER A 146 4.00 11.47 -4.61
CA SER A 146 3.42 11.79 -3.30
C SER A 146 1.90 11.84 -3.37
N THR A 147 1.24 11.53 -2.26
CA THR A 147 -0.21 11.61 -2.15
C THR A 147 -0.66 11.84 -0.71
N LEU A 148 -1.85 12.42 -0.56
CA LEU A 148 -2.58 12.53 0.70
C LEU A 148 -3.85 11.67 0.68
N ALA A 149 -4.09 10.90 -0.38
CA ALA A 149 -5.33 10.15 -0.59
C ALA A 149 -5.61 9.08 0.47
N ALA A 150 -4.60 8.64 1.24
CA ALA A 150 -4.79 7.73 2.37
C ALA A 150 -5.23 8.43 3.67
N THR A 151 -5.42 9.74 3.67
CA THR A 151 -6.07 10.48 4.75
C THR A 151 -7.44 9.89 5.03
N ARG A 152 -7.75 9.69 6.31
CA ARG A 152 -8.92 8.96 6.76
C ARG A 152 -9.72 9.78 7.74
N LEU A 153 -11.05 9.76 7.58
CA LEU A 153 -12.03 10.36 8.47
C LEU A 153 -13.05 9.30 8.87
N GLY A 154 -13.41 9.26 10.13
CA GLY A 154 -14.34 8.28 10.65
C GLY A 154 -15.19 8.84 11.77
N LEU A 155 -16.38 8.29 11.91
CA LEU A 155 -17.32 8.55 12.97
C LEU A 155 -17.83 7.23 13.53
N ASP A 156 -17.58 7.00 14.81
CA ASP A 156 -18.20 5.92 15.57
C ASP A 156 -19.44 6.47 16.30
N PHE A 157 -20.47 5.66 16.33
CA PHE A 157 -21.71 5.93 17.03
C PHE A 157 -22.05 4.78 17.97
N LYS A 158 -22.51 5.09 19.17
CA LYS A 158 -22.98 4.10 20.15
C LYS A 158 -24.20 4.64 20.89
N THR A 159 -25.21 3.81 21.04
CA THR A 159 -26.38 4.07 21.89
C THR A 159 -26.97 2.74 22.36
N GLN A 160 -27.99 2.80 23.21
CA GLN A 160 -28.81 1.66 23.60
C GLN A 160 -30.24 1.86 23.14
N VAL A 161 -30.83 0.80 22.60
CA VAL A 161 -32.26 0.76 22.21
C VAL A 161 -32.82 -0.56 22.72
N TYR A 162 -33.87 -0.49 23.54
CA TYR A 162 -34.47 -1.68 24.19
C TYR A 162 -33.44 -2.60 24.84
N GLU A 163 -32.55 -2.01 25.65
CA GLU A 163 -31.49 -2.71 26.40
C GLU A 163 -30.43 -3.41 25.51
N GLN A 164 -30.48 -3.21 24.20
CA GLN A 164 -29.48 -3.72 23.27
C GLN A 164 -28.54 -2.60 22.82
N ASP A 165 -27.27 -2.94 22.72
CA ASP A 165 -26.26 -2.05 22.14
C ASP A 165 -26.52 -1.85 20.64
N VAL A 166 -26.65 -0.59 20.22
CA VAL A 166 -26.61 -0.15 18.84
C VAL A 166 -25.28 0.53 18.61
N LYS A 167 -24.50 0.05 17.65
CA LYS A 167 -23.23 0.65 17.26
C LYS A 167 -23.24 0.94 15.77
N GLY A 168 -22.66 2.04 15.36
CA GLY A 168 -22.52 2.41 13.97
C GLY A 168 -21.10 2.91 13.70
N LYS A 169 -20.69 2.79 12.46
CA LYS A 169 -19.43 3.31 11.97
C LYS A 169 -19.61 3.84 10.55
N ILE A 170 -19.09 5.03 10.30
CA ILE A 170 -18.83 5.55 8.97
C ILE A 170 -17.34 5.89 8.91
N GLU A 171 -16.64 5.36 7.94
CA GLU A 171 -15.22 5.66 7.69
C GLU A 171 -15.00 5.82 6.20
N VAL A 172 -14.30 6.88 5.84
CA VAL A 172 -13.96 7.21 4.45
C VAL A 172 -12.48 7.51 4.29
N ASP A 173 -11.96 7.30 3.09
CA ASP A 173 -10.67 7.80 2.60
C ASP A 173 -10.84 8.36 1.18
N PHE A 174 -9.75 8.83 0.58
CA PHE A 174 -9.75 9.41 -0.77
C PHE A 174 -9.11 8.47 -1.80
N LEU A 175 -8.96 7.18 -1.48
CA LEU A 175 -8.41 6.17 -2.41
C LEU A 175 -9.47 5.59 -3.35
N GLY A 176 -10.51 6.35 -3.68
CA GLY A 176 -11.54 5.98 -4.66
C GLY A 176 -11.19 6.43 -6.07
N GLY A 177 -11.89 5.83 -7.06
CA GLY A 177 -11.68 6.13 -8.47
C GLY A 177 -10.39 5.53 -9.04
N SER A 178 -10.17 5.71 -10.34
CA SER A 178 -9.00 5.18 -11.05
C SER A 178 -7.71 5.93 -10.71
N ASN A 179 -7.81 7.20 -10.31
CA ASN A 179 -6.69 8.08 -10.03
C ASN A 179 -6.47 8.33 -8.53
N PHE A 180 -7.23 7.65 -7.65
CA PHE A 180 -7.08 7.71 -6.19
C PHE A 180 -7.20 9.09 -5.54
N ASP A 181 -8.11 9.94 -6.03
CA ASP A 181 -8.43 11.23 -5.42
C ASP A 181 -9.91 11.37 -5.06
N ASN A 182 -10.71 10.33 -5.28
CA ASN A 182 -12.14 10.35 -5.00
C ASN A 182 -12.46 9.76 -3.62
N LEU A 183 -13.48 10.31 -2.99
CA LEU A 183 -14.00 9.80 -1.72
C LEU A 183 -14.40 8.32 -1.87
N ARG A 184 -13.91 7.48 -0.95
CA ARG A 184 -14.23 6.05 -0.90
C ARG A 184 -14.81 5.69 0.46
N ILE A 185 -15.98 5.08 0.47
CA ILE A 185 -16.55 4.49 1.68
C ILE A 185 -15.76 3.23 2.04
N ARG A 186 -15.14 3.25 3.21
CA ARG A 186 -14.43 2.09 3.79
C ARG A 186 -15.40 1.26 4.63
N HIS A 187 -16.01 1.89 5.60
CA HIS A 187 -16.99 1.28 6.48
C HIS A 187 -18.23 2.17 6.53
N ALA A 188 -19.39 1.55 6.44
CA ALA A 188 -20.69 2.19 6.67
C ALA A 188 -21.65 1.10 7.14
N TYR A 189 -21.80 0.94 8.46
CA TYR A 189 -22.63 -0.11 9.02
C TYR A 189 -23.28 0.29 10.36
N LEU A 190 -24.35 -0.41 10.68
CA LEU A 190 -24.96 -0.43 12.01
C LEU A 190 -24.95 -1.86 12.55
N SER A 191 -24.82 -2.00 13.87
CA SER A 191 -25.05 -3.25 14.58
C SER A 191 -26.10 -3.08 15.65
N TYR A 192 -26.91 -4.10 15.85
CA TYR A 192 -27.91 -4.21 16.89
C TYR A 192 -27.82 -5.59 17.53
N GLY A 193 -27.40 -5.65 18.78
CA GLY A 193 -27.10 -6.91 19.44
C GLY A 193 -26.08 -7.74 18.64
N ASN A 194 -26.50 -8.93 18.21
CA ASN A 194 -25.65 -9.87 17.45
C ASN A 194 -25.69 -9.65 15.93
N TRP A 195 -26.48 -8.72 15.43
CA TRP A 195 -26.62 -8.43 14.02
C TRP A 195 -25.78 -7.23 13.59
N LEU A 196 -25.26 -7.27 12.36
CA LEU A 196 -24.61 -6.15 11.69
C LEU A 196 -25.14 -6.06 10.26
N MET A 197 -25.47 -4.84 9.82
CA MET A 197 -25.92 -4.54 8.47
C MET A 197 -25.13 -3.37 7.92
N GLY A 198 -24.65 -3.47 6.68
CA GLY A 198 -23.91 -2.44 5.97
C GLY A 198 -22.58 -2.93 5.43
N GLN A 199 -21.71 -1.99 5.07
CA GLN A 199 -20.41 -2.30 4.46
C GLN A 199 -19.30 -2.32 5.51
N THR A 200 -18.57 -3.43 5.58
CA THR A 200 -17.33 -3.57 6.36
C THR A 200 -16.46 -4.68 5.78
N TRP A 201 -15.38 -5.04 6.45
CA TRP A 201 -14.53 -6.15 6.03
C TRP A 201 -15.35 -7.42 5.82
N SER A 202 -15.07 -8.11 4.71
CA SER A 202 -15.62 -9.44 4.46
C SER A 202 -15.39 -10.34 5.69
N ASN A 203 -16.34 -11.21 5.96
CA ASN A 203 -16.22 -12.19 7.02
C ASN A 203 -15.24 -13.34 6.67
N PHE A 204 -14.92 -13.49 5.38
CA PHE A 204 -13.95 -14.48 4.89
C PHE A 204 -12.51 -13.93 4.94
N ALA A 205 -12.26 -12.75 4.35
CA ALA A 205 -10.94 -12.12 4.33
C ALA A 205 -10.83 -11.06 5.43
N VAL A 206 -10.18 -11.39 6.54
CA VAL A 206 -10.12 -10.54 7.74
C VAL A 206 -8.71 -10.00 8.00
N PRO A 207 -8.58 -8.76 8.51
CA PRO A 207 -7.26 -8.16 8.78
C PRO A 207 -6.55 -8.71 10.00
N ASP A 208 -7.25 -9.48 10.85
CA ASP A 208 -6.79 -9.86 12.20
C ASP A 208 -5.49 -10.66 12.16
N TYR A 209 -5.29 -11.45 11.10
CA TYR A 209 -4.16 -12.36 10.94
C TYR A 209 -3.11 -11.86 9.95
N MET A 210 -3.36 -10.74 9.29
CA MET A 210 -2.40 -10.13 8.37
C MET A 210 -1.24 -9.50 9.15
N PRO A 211 0.03 -9.79 8.82
CA PRO A 211 1.18 -9.11 9.40
C PRO A 211 1.10 -7.60 9.17
N GLU A 212 1.73 -6.85 10.06
CA GLU A 212 1.81 -5.40 9.91
C GLU A 212 2.82 -5.04 8.82
N THR A 213 2.44 -4.11 7.93
CA THR A 213 3.30 -3.57 6.88
C THR A 213 3.17 -2.06 6.80
N ILE A 214 4.19 -1.39 6.28
CA ILE A 214 4.14 0.04 5.95
C ILE A 214 3.26 0.23 4.71
N ASP A 215 3.41 -0.64 3.72
CA ASP A 215 2.57 -0.64 2.52
C ASP A 215 1.17 -1.16 2.84
N ALA A 216 0.16 -0.52 2.25
CA ALA A 216 -1.23 -0.86 2.50
C ALA A 216 -1.64 -2.24 1.96
N LEU A 217 -0.84 -2.86 1.08
CA LEU A 217 -1.19 -4.04 0.29
C LEU A 217 0.02 -4.94 -0.02
N ALA A 218 0.91 -5.12 0.95
CA ALA A 218 2.15 -5.85 0.73
C ALA A 218 1.96 -7.38 0.59
N TYR A 219 0.83 -7.94 1.04
CA TYR A 219 0.60 -9.38 1.01
C TYR A 219 -0.61 -9.75 0.16
N VAL A 220 -0.48 -10.81 -0.61
CA VAL A 220 -1.61 -11.54 -1.20
C VAL A 220 -2.25 -12.40 -0.12
N GLY A 221 -3.55 -12.39 -0.07
CA GLY A 221 -4.27 -13.03 1.05
C GLY A 221 -4.33 -12.10 2.26
N GLY A 222 -5.49 -11.88 2.78
CA GLY A 222 -5.74 -10.96 3.87
C GLY A 222 -6.97 -10.11 3.61
N ALA A 223 -7.19 -9.12 4.44
CA ALA A 223 -8.41 -8.36 4.47
C ALA A 223 -8.47 -7.29 3.39
N VAL A 224 -8.53 -7.69 2.17
CA VAL A 224 -8.50 -6.78 1.02
C VAL A 224 -9.88 -6.28 0.62
N LYS A 225 -10.95 -6.99 0.95
CA LYS A 225 -12.28 -6.69 0.46
C LYS A 225 -13.21 -6.20 1.57
N ARG A 226 -13.95 -5.15 1.29
CA ARG A 226 -15.08 -4.68 2.10
C ARG A 226 -16.34 -4.82 1.29
N THR A 227 -17.32 -5.49 1.86
CA THR A 227 -18.57 -5.88 1.20
C THR A 227 -19.77 -5.32 1.95
N PRO A 228 -20.82 -4.88 1.25
CA PRO A 228 -22.14 -4.78 1.83
C PRO A 228 -22.58 -6.16 2.32
N GLN A 229 -23.11 -6.23 3.53
CA GLN A 229 -23.41 -7.52 4.15
C GLN A 229 -24.47 -7.42 5.23
N VAL A 230 -25.13 -8.53 5.48
CA VAL A 230 -25.91 -8.81 6.69
C VAL A 230 -25.19 -9.93 7.41
N ARG A 231 -24.83 -9.70 8.66
CA ARG A 231 -23.99 -10.59 9.48
C ARG A 231 -24.68 -10.89 10.80
N HIS A 232 -24.59 -12.13 11.22
CA HIS A 232 -25.01 -12.59 12.56
C HIS A 232 -23.84 -13.26 13.27
N THR A 233 -23.69 -12.95 14.57
CA THR A 233 -22.68 -13.55 15.44
C THR A 233 -23.37 -14.40 16.50
N THR A 234 -23.11 -15.71 16.50
CA THR A 234 -23.54 -16.63 17.54
C THR A 234 -22.39 -16.88 18.50
N LYS A 235 -22.56 -16.51 19.75
CA LYS A 235 -21.59 -16.80 20.82
C LYS A 235 -21.93 -18.12 21.47
N PHE A 236 -21.04 -19.09 21.40
CA PHE A 236 -21.21 -20.39 22.11
C PHE A 236 -20.75 -20.31 23.55
N ASN A 237 -19.65 -19.59 23.77
CA ASN A 237 -19.06 -19.29 25.07
C ASN A 237 -18.17 -18.05 24.96
N PRO A 238 -17.53 -17.56 26.03
CA PRO A 238 -16.67 -16.38 25.97
C PRO A 238 -15.49 -16.50 25.01
N GLN A 239 -15.00 -17.72 24.75
CA GLN A 239 -13.84 -18.00 23.90
C GLN A 239 -14.23 -18.34 22.45
N THR A 240 -15.48 -18.77 22.19
CA THR A 240 -15.88 -19.32 20.89
C THR A 240 -17.09 -18.62 20.33
N ASN A 241 -16.99 -18.17 19.09
CA ASN A 241 -18.13 -17.63 18.36
C ASN A 241 -18.08 -18.05 16.88
N LEU A 242 -19.27 -18.16 16.31
CA LEU A 242 -19.49 -18.37 14.88
C LEU A 242 -20.10 -17.09 14.28
N VAL A 243 -19.49 -16.57 13.24
CA VAL A 243 -19.96 -15.41 12.48
C VAL A 243 -20.39 -15.90 11.11
N MET A 244 -21.65 -15.67 10.74
CA MET A 244 -22.19 -15.97 9.41
C MET A 244 -22.60 -14.68 8.74
N ALA A 245 -22.35 -14.54 7.43
CA ALA A 245 -22.76 -13.37 6.68
C ALA A 245 -23.25 -13.73 5.27
N LEU A 246 -24.20 -12.94 4.79
CA LEU A 246 -24.57 -12.81 3.39
C LEU A 246 -23.91 -11.54 2.88
N GLU A 247 -23.07 -11.66 1.86
CA GLU A 247 -22.23 -10.58 1.36
C GLU A 247 -22.46 -10.32 -0.13
N ASP A 248 -22.48 -9.05 -0.53
CA ASP A 248 -22.35 -8.69 -1.94
C ASP A 248 -20.87 -8.69 -2.33
N PRO A 249 -20.38 -9.60 -3.17
CA PRO A 249 -18.97 -9.65 -3.59
C PRO A 249 -18.49 -8.42 -4.35
N LYS A 250 -19.39 -7.53 -4.82
CA LYS A 250 -19.06 -6.32 -5.61
C LYS A 250 -18.21 -6.67 -6.84
N ASP A 251 -18.59 -7.68 -7.55
CA ASP A 251 -17.92 -8.11 -8.77
C ASP A 251 -18.71 -7.67 -10.00
N ALA A 252 -18.25 -6.60 -10.65
CA ALA A 252 -18.91 -6.06 -11.85
C ALA A 252 -18.71 -6.94 -13.11
N SER A 253 -17.84 -7.94 -13.06
CA SER A 253 -17.56 -8.84 -14.20
C SER A 253 -18.56 -9.98 -14.33
N ILE A 254 -19.41 -10.18 -13.32
CA ILE A 254 -20.40 -11.25 -13.25
C ILE A 254 -21.80 -10.71 -12.94
N THR A 255 -22.80 -11.54 -13.24
CA THR A 255 -24.21 -11.29 -12.91
C THR A 255 -24.68 -12.35 -11.91
N GLN A 256 -24.35 -12.16 -10.65
CA GLN A 256 -24.78 -13.07 -9.58
C GLN A 256 -26.24 -12.86 -9.20
N ARG A 257 -26.94 -13.91 -8.85
CA ARG A 257 -28.34 -13.86 -8.33
C ARG A 257 -28.39 -13.96 -6.82
N LEU A 258 -27.42 -14.67 -6.23
CA LEU A 258 -27.36 -14.93 -4.81
C LEU A 258 -26.17 -14.21 -4.18
N PRO A 259 -26.32 -13.73 -2.94
CA PRO A 259 -25.21 -13.21 -2.19
C PRO A 259 -24.19 -14.33 -1.90
N ALA A 260 -22.93 -13.96 -1.67
CA ALA A 260 -21.95 -14.88 -1.14
C ALA A 260 -22.31 -15.24 0.31
N LEU A 261 -22.28 -16.52 0.64
CA LEU A 261 -22.37 -17.01 2.00
C LEU A 261 -20.96 -17.15 2.58
N THR A 262 -20.71 -16.51 3.73
CA THR A 262 -19.43 -16.64 4.43
C THR A 262 -19.67 -17.08 5.87
N ALA A 263 -18.75 -17.89 6.39
CA ALA A 263 -18.75 -18.36 7.76
C ALA A 263 -17.35 -18.24 8.37
N ARG A 264 -17.27 -17.83 9.63
CA ARG A 264 -16.04 -17.69 10.38
C ARG A 264 -16.24 -18.19 11.81
N LEU A 265 -15.55 -19.25 12.17
CA LEU A 265 -15.45 -19.75 13.53
C LEU A 265 -14.20 -19.16 14.17
N ASN A 266 -14.35 -18.42 15.24
CA ASN A 266 -13.24 -17.89 16.04
C ASN A 266 -13.16 -18.65 17.34
N HIS A 267 -11.93 -18.96 17.75
CA HIS A 267 -11.67 -19.58 19.05
C HIS A 267 -10.41 -19.00 19.70
N GLN A 268 -10.52 -18.65 20.96
CA GLN A 268 -9.40 -18.21 21.79
C GLN A 268 -8.96 -19.39 22.66
N PHE A 269 -7.86 -20.04 22.29
CA PHE A 269 -7.31 -21.19 23.03
C PHE A 269 -6.67 -20.76 24.34
N ALA A 270 -6.06 -19.58 24.39
CA ALA A 270 -5.47 -18.96 25.55
C ALA A 270 -5.56 -17.44 25.41
N ASP A 271 -5.26 -16.69 26.46
CA ASP A 271 -5.31 -15.23 26.43
C ASP A 271 -4.42 -14.62 25.33
N ASN A 272 -3.38 -15.36 24.93
CA ASN A 272 -2.41 -14.96 23.92
C ASN A 272 -2.52 -15.70 22.58
N LEU A 273 -3.48 -16.62 22.40
CA LEU A 273 -3.64 -17.39 21.15
C LEU A 273 -5.08 -17.36 20.64
N ASN A 274 -5.26 -16.66 19.53
CA ASN A 274 -6.52 -16.59 18.79
C ASN A 274 -6.37 -17.29 17.45
N VAL A 275 -7.35 -18.10 17.08
CA VAL A 275 -7.42 -18.77 15.79
C VAL A 275 -8.78 -18.60 15.15
N SER A 276 -8.83 -18.72 13.81
CA SER A 276 -10.10 -18.79 13.10
C SER A 276 -10.04 -19.78 11.94
N ALA A 277 -11.18 -20.46 11.73
CA ALA A 277 -11.45 -21.23 10.53
C ALA A 277 -12.56 -20.50 9.73
N ARG A 278 -12.37 -20.39 8.44
CA ARG A 278 -13.26 -19.57 7.57
C ARG A 278 -13.63 -20.35 6.33
N ALA A 279 -14.83 -20.08 5.82
CA ALA A 279 -15.32 -20.64 4.56
C ALA A 279 -16.14 -19.59 3.82
N MET A 280 -16.14 -19.67 2.51
CA MET A 280 -17.03 -18.91 1.65
C MET A 280 -17.49 -19.72 0.46
N GLY A 281 -18.66 -19.37 -0.05
CA GLY A 281 -19.20 -19.91 -1.31
C GLY A 281 -20.14 -18.92 -1.95
N HIS A 282 -20.04 -18.76 -3.26
CA HIS A 282 -20.97 -17.95 -4.02
C HIS A 282 -21.03 -18.32 -5.52
N GLU A 283 -22.12 -17.91 -6.14
CA GLU A 283 -22.34 -18.09 -7.57
C GLU A 283 -21.46 -17.14 -8.39
N LYS A 284 -20.81 -17.66 -9.42
CA LYS A 284 -20.18 -16.92 -10.50
C LYS A 284 -20.96 -17.16 -11.77
N ARG A 285 -21.64 -16.14 -12.25
CA ARG A 285 -22.48 -16.24 -13.43
C ARG A 285 -22.06 -15.23 -14.49
N VAL A 286 -21.84 -15.72 -15.71
CA VAL A 286 -21.57 -14.91 -16.90
C VAL A 286 -22.49 -15.40 -18.02
N ASN A 287 -23.46 -14.59 -18.44
CA ASN A 287 -24.52 -14.95 -19.35
C ASN A 287 -25.35 -16.14 -18.82
N SER A 288 -25.31 -17.30 -19.51
CA SER A 288 -26.02 -18.52 -19.13
C SER A 288 -25.18 -19.50 -18.32
N ASP A 289 -23.87 -19.30 -18.27
CA ASP A 289 -22.96 -20.20 -17.58
C ASP A 289 -22.84 -19.83 -16.11
N GLU A 290 -22.88 -20.84 -15.27
CA GLU A 290 -22.85 -20.71 -13.81
C GLU A 290 -21.78 -21.61 -13.21
N GLU A 291 -20.97 -21.07 -12.34
CA GLU A 291 -19.96 -21.80 -11.58
C GLU A 291 -20.03 -21.44 -10.12
N MET A 292 -19.74 -22.39 -9.26
CA MET A 292 -19.65 -22.16 -7.80
C MET A 292 -18.20 -21.86 -7.41
N ALA A 293 -17.98 -20.62 -6.99
CA ALA A 293 -16.74 -20.25 -6.30
C ALA A 293 -16.81 -20.65 -4.83
N TRP A 294 -15.71 -21.12 -4.29
CA TRP A 294 -15.60 -21.46 -2.88
C TRP A 294 -14.18 -21.21 -2.34
N GLY A 295 -14.08 -21.13 -1.05
CA GLY A 295 -12.77 -21.01 -0.40
C GLY A 295 -12.84 -21.38 1.07
N VAL A 296 -11.68 -21.75 1.59
CA VAL A 296 -11.45 -21.98 3.02
C VAL A 296 -10.26 -21.14 3.47
N GLY A 297 -10.24 -20.80 4.75
CA GLY A 297 -9.14 -20.06 5.36
C GLY A 297 -8.88 -20.48 6.79
N LEU A 298 -7.63 -20.40 7.21
CA LEU A 298 -7.19 -20.63 8.58
C LEU A 298 -6.29 -19.46 8.99
N GLY A 299 -6.53 -18.92 10.18
CA GLY A 299 -5.73 -17.81 10.69
C GLY A 299 -5.36 -18.01 12.14
N ALA A 300 -4.18 -17.56 12.52
CA ALA A 300 -3.70 -17.58 13.89
C ALA A 300 -2.99 -16.27 14.24
N LYS A 301 -3.25 -15.77 15.43
CA LYS A 301 -2.51 -14.69 16.08
C LYS A 301 -2.03 -15.20 17.43
N TYR A 302 -0.71 -15.16 17.63
CA TYR A 302 -0.07 -15.62 18.84
C TYR A 302 0.85 -14.54 19.41
N ASP A 303 0.51 -14.00 20.56
CA ASP A 303 1.36 -13.09 21.32
C ASP A 303 2.34 -13.96 22.14
N VAL A 304 3.53 -14.20 21.55
CA VAL A 304 4.54 -15.16 22.04
C VAL A 304 5.07 -14.77 23.41
N VAL A 305 5.47 -13.50 23.51
CA VAL A 305 5.88 -12.82 24.76
C VAL A 305 5.45 -11.35 24.64
N PRO A 306 5.45 -10.56 25.71
CA PRO A 306 5.14 -9.13 25.64
C PRO A 306 5.98 -8.43 24.58
N GLY A 307 5.31 -7.79 23.63
CA GLY A 307 5.95 -7.09 22.53
C GLY A 307 6.28 -7.94 21.29
N THR A 308 6.04 -9.28 21.31
CA THR A 308 6.30 -10.16 20.17
C THR A 308 5.02 -10.85 19.73
N THR A 309 4.55 -10.54 18.53
CA THR A 309 3.33 -11.13 17.95
C THR A 309 3.67 -11.89 16.68
N LEU A 310 3.28 -13.15 16.61
CA LEU A 310 3.28 -13.98 15.41
C LEU A 310 1.86 -13.97 14.81
N LYS A 311 1.77 -13.73 13.52
CA LYS A 311 0.53 -13.88 12.75
C LYS A 311 0.77 -14.81 11.58
N ALA A 312 -0.22 -15.66 11.31
CA ALA A 312 -0.22 -16.55 10.16
C ALA A 312 -1.64 -16.62 9.58
N ASP A 313 -1.71 -16.62 8.26
CA ASP A 313 -2.97 -16.72 7.52
C ASP A 313 -2.79 -17.60 6.29
N TYR A 314 -3.76 -18.49 6.07
CA TYR A 314 -3.81 -19.39 4.94
C TYR A 314 -5.16 -19.30 4.27
N TYR A 315 -5.16 -19.30 2.94
CA TYR A 315 -6.35 -19.41 2.11
C TYR A 315 -6.13 -20.41 1.00
N HIS A 316 -7.14 -21.24 0.76
CA HIS A 316 -7.35 -21.94 -0.49
C HIS A 316 -8.63 -21.41 -1.15
N VAL A 317 -8.54 -20.95 -2.38
CA VAL A 317 -9.67 -20.32 -3.08
C VAL A 317 -9.76 -20.86 -4.50
N LYS A 318 -10.97 -21.24 -4.90
CA LYS A 318 -11.32 -21.59 -6.28
C LYS A 318 -12.46 -20.71 -6.78
N GLY A 319 -12.25 -20.09 -7.92
CA GLY A 319 -13.26 -19.33 -8.65
C GLY A 319 -13.46 -17.87 -8.21
N ASP A 320 -12.92 -17.42 -7.07
CA ASP A 320 -12.93 -15.99 -6.72
C ASP A 320 -11.73 -15.54 -5.92
N SER A 321 -10.70 -15.13 -6.61
CA SER A 321 -9.51 -14.54 -6.02
C SER A 321 -9.75 -13.15 -5.43
N SER A 322 -10.83 -12.47 -5.79
CA SER A 322 -11.06 -11.07 -5.37
C SER A 322 -11.32 -10.89 -3.86
N PHE A 323 -11.68 -11.96 -3.14
CA PHE A 323 -11.84 -11.90 -1.69
C PHE A 323 -10.52 -11.76 -0.95
N VAL A 324 -9.43 -12.35 -1.47
CA VAL A 324 -8.14 -12.44 -0.81
C VAL A 324 -6.97 -11.89 -1.64
N SER A 325 -7.26 -11.41 -2.86
CA SER A 325 -6.29 -10.85 -3.79
C SER A 325 -6.93 -9.72 -4.57
N PHE A 326 -6.11 -8.74 -5.00
CA PHE A 326 -6.56 -7.64 -5.86
C PHE A 326 -6.56 -7.99 -7.34
N THR A 327 -6.28 -9.23 -7.72
CA THR A 327 -5.98 -9.55 -9.10
C THR A 327 -7.25 -9.60 -9.95
N ASN A 328 -7.93 -10.68 -10.03
CA ASN A 328 -9.04 -10.85 -10.95
C ASN A 328 -10.30 -11.41 -10.27
N SER A 329 -11.37 -11.55 -11.01
CA SER A 329 -12.62 -12.13 -10.52
C SER A 329 -12.53 -13.63 -10.23
N GLY A 330 -11.43 -14.29 -10.59
CA GLY A 330 -11.22 -15.72 -10.40
C GLY A 330 -11.85 -16.62 -11.47
N VAL A 331 -12.53 -16.03 -12.46
CA VAL A 331 -13.09 -16.73 -13.61
C VAL A 331 -12.65 -16.07 -14.90
N VAL A 332 -12.37 -16.89 -15.90
CA VAL A 332 -12.02 -16.45 -17.26
C VAL A 332 -13.02 -17.09 -18.22
N LYS A 333 -13.63 -16.27 -19.07
CA LYS A 333 -14.48 -16.74 -20.14
C LYS A 333 -13.62 -17.17 -21.32
N GLN A 334 -13.76 -18.42 -21.74
CA GLN A 334 -13.09 -18.98 -22.90
C GLN A 334 -13.75 -18.53 -24.21
N ALA A 335 -13.08 -18.73 -25.34
CA ALA A 335 -13.61 -18.40 -26.67
C ALA A 335 -14.86 -19.21 -27.04
N ASP A 336 -15.02 -20.42 -26.50
CA ASP A 336 -16.19 -21.26 -26.63
C ASP A 336 -17.36 -20.87 -25.71
N GLY A 337 -17.16 -19.86 -24.86
CA GLY A 337 -18.15 -19.38 -23.92
C GLY A 337 -18.09 -20.02 -22.53
N SER A 338 -17.34 -21.10 -22.36
CA SER A 338 -17.19 -21.77 -21.06
C SER A 338 -16.45 -20.89 -20.02
N LEU A 339 -16.76 -21.10 -18.74
CA LEU A 339 -16.07 -20.46 -17.63
C LEU A 339 -14.98 -21.39 -17.09
N VAL A 340 -13.78 -20.85 -16.95
CA VAL A 340 -12.66 -21.52 -16.27
C VAL A 340 -12.35 -20.79 -14.99
N GLN A 341 -12.34 -21.54 -13.89
CA GLN A 341 -12.03 -21.01 -12.56
C GLN A 341 -10.53 -21.05 -12.28
N SER A 342 -9.99 -19.95 -11.75
CA SER A 342 -8.67 -19.98 -11.13
C SER A 342 -8.72 -20.65 -9.75
N GLU A 343 -7.65 -21.31 -9.41
CA GLU A 343 -7.47 -21.96 -8.13
C GLU A 343 -6.10 -21.60 -7.58
N PHE A 344 -5.99 -21.24 -6.31
CA PHE A 344 -4.72 -20.88 -5.71
C PHE A 344 -4.72 -21.06 -4.20
N ASP A 345 -3.52 -21.21 -3.66
CA ASP A 345 -3.22 -21.17 -2.24
C ASP A 345 -2.45 -19.91 -1.90
N SER A 346 -2.73 -19.35 -0.75
CA SER A 346 -2.00 -18.21 -0.19
C SER A 346 -1.62 -18.49 1.26
N ILE A 347 -0.35 -18.32 1.56
CA ILE A 347 0.18 -18.41 2.92
C ILE A 347 0.87 -17.11 3.25
N THR A 348 0.52 -16.54 4.40
CA THR A 348 1.17 -15.34 4.93
C THR A 348 1.60 -15.60 6.37
N VAL A 349 2.85 -15.33 6.69
CA VAL A 349 3.39 -15.46 8.05
C VAL A 349 4.19 -14.20 8.38
N GLY A 350 4.01 -13.66 9.56
CA GLY A 350 4.77 -12.48 9.98
C GLY A 350 4.99 -12.42 11.48
N LEU A 351 6.19 -12.01 11.84
CA LEU A 351 6.62 -11.77 13.21
C LEU A 351 6.81 -10.27 13.40
N THR A 352 6.05 -9.69 14.31
CA THR A 352 6.19 -8.29 14.72
C THR A 352 6.87 -8.24 16.09
N GLN A 353 7.94 -7.44 16.20
CA GLN A 353 8.67 -7.22 17.44
C GLN A 353 8.65 -5.74 17.82
N GLN A 354 8.19 -5.44 19.02
CA GLN A 354 8.37 -4.15 19.67
C GLN A 354 9.72 -4.17 20.40
N PHE A 355 10.68 -3.38 19.92
CA PHE A 355 12.03 -3.31 20.52
C PHE A 355 12.05 -2.34 21.71
N ASN A 356 11.30 -1.25 21.60
CA ASN A 356 11.11 -0.25 22.65
C ASN A 356 9.86 0.59 22.35
N GLU A 357 9.55 1.59 23.16
CA GLU A 357 8.35 2.45 23.00
C GLU A 357 8.27 3.17 21.64
N LYS A 358 9.40 3.35 20.95
CA LYS A 358 9.50 4.12 19.71
C LYS A 358 9.86 3.29 18.48
N LEU A 359 10.30 2.06 18.67
CA LEU A 359 10.78 1.21 17.57
C LEU A 359 10.06 -0.13 17.56
N ARG A 360 9.44 -0.42 16.44
CA ARG A 360 8.80 -1.70 16.12
C ARG A 360 9.20 -2.12 14.71
N GLY A 361 9.38 -3.40 14.49
CA GLY A 361 9.67 -3.97 13.18
C GLY A 361 8.88 -5.24 12.94
N THR A 362 8.59 -5.51 11.67
CA THR A 362 7.92 -6.73 11.22
C THR A 362 8.73 -7.39 10.12
N VAL A 363 8.90 -8.70 10.24
CA VAL A 363 9.41 -9.56 9.18
C VAL A 363 8.27 -10.48 8.77
N GLY A 364 8.01 -10.60 7.47
CA GLY A 364 6.88 -11.39 6.95
C GLY A 364 7.21 -12.03 5.60
N TYR A 365 6.46 -13.10 5.34
CA TYR A 365 6.47 -13.85 4.07
C TYR A 365 5.04 -14.06 3.60
#